data_37020d58f3dd86a8c6cc443345eb6b19
#
_entry.id   37020d58f3dd86a8c6cc443345eb6b19
#
_cell.length_a   1.000
_cell.length_b   1.000
_cell.length_c   1.000
_cell.angle_alpha   90.00
_cell.angle_beta   90.00
_cell.angle_gamma   90.00
#
_symmetry.space_group_name_H-M   'P 1'
#
loop_
_entity.id
_entity.type
_entity.pdbx_description
1 polymer ?
#
loop_
_entity_poly.entity_id
_entity_poly.type
_entity_poly.pdbx_seq_one_letter_code
_entity_poly.pdbx_strand_id
1 'polypeptide(L)'
;MSDPILVGLSGSLRRDATNRKLLREAARLFEPGTFIEADLNLPLYDGDVEVGEGIPEAVQLLADQIAQADAVIISTPEYNKGPSGVLKNALDWVSRTSGKPWMDKPVAVMSAAAGRAGGERAQMILRSFMVPFQPRILQGPEIHLADSSNEFDAEGRLSNERYERTLHTLMQKLRAEVGF
;
A
#
# COMPACT_ATOMS: atom_id res chain seq x y z
N MET A 1 -10.78 -16.09 -17.47
CA MET A 1 -9.66 -15.61 -16.63
C MET A 1 -10.20 -15.52 -15.22
N SER A 2 -9.43 -15.94 -14.21
CA SER A 2 -9.84 -15.77 -12.80
C SER A 2 -9.77 -14.27 -12.46
N ASP A 3 -10.71 -13.79 -11.66
CA ASP A 3 -10.70 -12.40 -11.19
C ASP A 3 -9.39 -12.07 -10.46
N PRO A 4 -8.87 -10.81 -10.56
CA PRO A 4 -7.57 -10.44 -10.02
C PRO A 4 -7.51 -10.47 -8.49
N ILE A 5 -6.35 -10.85 -7.96
CA ILE A 5 -6.01 -10.76 -6.53
C ILE A 5 -5.32 -9.42 -6.27
N LEU A 6 -5.92 -8.59 -5.42
CA LEU A 6 -5.38 -7.32 -4.99
C LEU A 6 -4.91 -7.40 -3.54
N VAL A 7 -3.66 -7.04 -3.28
CA VAL A 7 -3.14 -6.89 -1.92
C VAL A 7 -3.00 -5.42 -1.57
N GLY A 8 -3.47 -5.05 -0.39
CA GLY A 8 -3.41 -3.69 0.13
C GLY A 8 -2.53 -3.57 1.37
N LEU A 9 -1.60 -2.61 1.37
CA LEU A 9 -0.72 -2.30 2.48
C LEU A 9 -1.04 -0.92 3.06
N SER A 10 -1.50 -0.88 4.30
CA SER A 10 -1.71 0.37 5.03
C SER A 10 -0.50 0.69 5.92
N GLY A 11 0.11 1.86 5.72
CA GLY A 11 1.17 2.36 6.60
C GLY A 11 0.70 2.79 7.99
N SER A 12 -0.56 2.57 8.34
CA SER A 12 -1.09 2.88 9.67
C SER A 12 -1.77 1.66 10.29
N LEU A 13 -1.35 1.30 11.50
CA LEU A 13 -1.94 0.20 12.27
C LEU A 13 -3.25 0.59 12.99
N ARG A 14 -3.58 1.88 13.04
CA ARG A 14 -4.83 2.33 13.68
C ARG A 14 -6.04 1.74 12.97
N ARG A 15 -7.01 1.22 13.74
CA ARG A 15 -8.24 0.61 13.20
C ARG A 15 -8.98 1.54 12.22
N ASP A 16 -9.17 2.79 12.62
CA ASP A 16 -9.93 3.79 11.86
C ASP A 16 -9.02 4.80 11.14
N ALA A 17 -7.83 4.36 10.72
CA ALA A 17 -6.90 5.21 9.98
C ALA A 17 -7.49 5.60 8.61
N THR A 18 -7.35 6.87 8.24
CA THR A 18 -7.77 7.36 6.93
C THR A 18 -7.04 6.66 5.77
N ASN A 19 -5.80 6.21 6.00
CA ASN A 19 -5.07 5.39 5.03
C ASN A 19 -5.69 3.99 4.84
N ARG A 20 -6.28 3.38 5.87
CA ARG A 20 -7.05 2.13 5.73
C ARG A 20 -8.36 2.35 4.98
N LYS A 21 -9.06 3.46 5.25
CA LYS A 21 -10.26 3.84 4.51
C LYS A 21 -9.95 4.07 3.04
N LEU A 22 -8.89 4.83 2.74
CA LEU A 22 -8.44 5.07 1.36
C LEU A 22 -8.07 3.77 0.64
N LEU A 23 -7.41 2.85 1.33
CA LEU A 23 -7.05 1.55 0.80
C LEU A 23 -8.29 0.72 0.41
N ARG A 24 -9.31 0.68 1.29
CA ARG A 24 -10.56 -0.06 1.03
C ARG A 24 -11.39 0.58 -0.08
N GLU A 25 -11.38 1.91 -0.15
CA GLU A 25 -12.04 2.64 -1.23
C GLU A 25 -11.35 2.39 -2.58
N ALA A 26 -10.01 2.34 -2.61
CA ALA A 26 -9.26 1.94 -3.78
C ALA A 26 -9.58 0.49 -4.21
N ALA A 27 -9.65 -0.43 -3.26
CA ALA A 27 -10.03 -1.82 -3.55
C ALA A 27 -11.45 -1.91 -4.14
N ARG A 28 -12.42 -1.15 -3.58
CA ARG A 28 -13.77 -1.08 -4.13
C ARG A 28 -13.77 -0.62 -5.59
N LEU A 29 -12.98 0.41 -5.91
CA LEU A 29 -12.91 0.98 -7.27
C LEU A 29 -12.07 0.13 -8.24
N PHE A 30 -11.19 -0.72 -7.72
CA PHE A 30 -10.43 -1.69 -8.51
C PHE A 30 -11.29 -2.91 -8.87
N GLU A 31 -12.29 -3.26 -8.05
CA GLU A 31 -13.17 -4.43 -8.23
C GLU A 31 -12.39 -5.76 -8.37
N PRO A 32 -11.60 -6.15 -7.36
CA PRO A 32 -10.87 -7.41 -7.39
C PRO A 32 -11.79 -8.61 -7.12
N GLY A 33 -11.43 -9.78 -7.61
CA GLY A 33 -12.05 -11.04 -7.17
C GLY A 33 -11.71 -11.39 -5.73
N THR A 34 -10.49 -11.05 -5.32
CA THR A 34 -10.03 -11.20 -3.94
C THR A 34 -9.27 -9.96 -3.50
N PHE A 35 -9.66 -9.37 -2.36
CA PHE A 35 -8.91 -8.30 -1.71
C PHE A 35 -8.34 -8.78 -0.38
N ILE A 36 -7.03 -8.61 -0.21
CA ILE A 36 -6.31 -8.93 1.03
C ILE A 36 -5.74 -7.62 1.60
N GLU A 37 -6.28 -7.16 2.72
CA GLU A 37 -5.67 -6.09 3.51
C GLU A 37 -4.60 -6.71 4.42
N ALA A 38 -3.33 -6.63 4.01
CA ALA A 38 -2.23 -7.28 4.71
C ALA A 38 -1.97 -6.64 6.08
N ASP A 39 -1.64 -7.48 7.06
CA ASP A 39 -1.25 -7.01 8.40
C ASP A 39 0.23 -6.62 8.42
N LEU A 40 0.51 -5.35 8.72
CA LEU A 40 1.87 -4.83 8.87
C LEU A 40 2.31 -4.71 10.34
N ASN A 41 1.58 -5.30 11.27
CA ASN A 41 2.00 -5.39 12.67
C ASN A 41 3.07 -6.46 12.86
N LEU A 42 4.24 -6.19 12.31
CA LEU A 42 5.41 -7.06 12.33
C LEU A 42 6.36 -6.66 13.46
N PRO A 43 7.15 -7.59 14.03
CA PRO A 43 8.24 -7.22 14.93
C PRO A 43 9.19 -6.24 14.22
N LEU A 44 9.88 -5.39 14.98
CA LEU A 44 10.93 -4.57 14.38
C LEU A 44 12.03 -5.48 13.81
N TYR A 45 12.53 -5.12 12.63
CA TYR A 45 13.63 -5.86 12.01
C TYR A 45 14.87 -5.79 12.89
N ASP A 46 15.41 -6.95 13.17
CA ASP A 46 16.65 -7.15 13.89
C ASP A 46 17.40 -8.32 13.23
N GLY A 47 18.63 -8.05 12.79
CA GLY A 47 19.46 -9.05 12.12
C GLY A 47 19.86 -10.22 13.04
N ASP A 48 19.95 -9.99 14.35
CA ASP A 48 20.25 -11.07 15.31
C ASP A 48 19.05 -12.00 15.47
N VAL A 49 17.84 -11.47 15.45
CA VAL A 49 16.60 -12.27 15.44
C VAL A 49 16.50 -13.08 14.14
N GLU A 50 16.77 -12.45 12.99
CA GLU A 50 16.78 -13.15 11.70
C GLU A 50 17.74 -14.34 11.69
N VAL A 51 18.96 -14.15 12.21
CA VAL A 51 19.98 -15.21 12.25
C VAL A 51 19.64 -16.30 13.26
N GLY A 52 19.10 -15.94 14.43
CA GLY A 52 18.81 -16.88 15.51
C GLY A 52 17.49 -17.62 15.38
N GLU A 53 16.46 -16.95 14.89
CA GLU A 53 15.08 -17.46 14.86
C GLU A 53 14.53 -17.65 13.43
N GLY A 54 15.20 -17.07 12.44
CA GLY A 54 14.75 -17.08 11.05
C GLY A 54 13.74 -15.98 10.73
N ILE A 55 13.06 -16.11 9.60
CA ILE A 55 12.03 -15.17 9.16
C ILE A 55 10.75 -15.42 9.96
N PRO A 56 10.19 -14.40 10.66
CA PRO A 56 8.92 -14.55 11.37
C PRO A 56 7.78 -15.00 10.44
N GLU A 57 6.89 -15.86 10.94
CA GLU A 57 5.75 -16.38 10.16
C GLU A 57 4.88 -15.25 9.53
N ALA A 58 4.64 -14.18 10.30
CA ALA A 58 3.88 -13.03 9.81
C ALA A 58 4.57 -12.30 8.64
N VAL A 59 5.91 -12.28 8.62
CA VAL A 59 6.70 -11.72 7.52
C VAL A 59 6.62 -12.61 6.28
N GLN A 60 6.75 -13.92 6.47
CA GLN A 60 6.64 -14.88 5.37
C GLN A 60 5.23 -14.82 4.75
N LEU A 61 4.19 -14.75 5.59
CA LEU A 61 2.81 -14.58 5.12
C LEU A 61 2.65 -13.31 4.26
N LEU A 62 3.20 -12.18 4.71
CA LEU A 62 3.18 -10.93 3.94
C LEU A 62 3.88 -11.10 2.58
N ALA A 63 5.06 -11.72 2.57
CA ALA A 63 5.82 -11.96 1.35
C ALA A 63 5.04 -12.86 0.38
N ASP A 64 4.41 -13.91 0.88
CA ASP A 64 3.60 -14.84 0.08
C ASP A 64 2.35 -14.15 -0.49
N GLN A 65 1.67 -13.31 0.29
CA GLN A 65 0.55 -12.49 -0.18
C GLN A 65 0.97 -11.56 -1.32
N ILE A 66 2.10 -10.86 -1.18
CA ILE A 66 2.64 -9.99 -2.24
C ILE A 66 3.01 -10.81 -3.48
N ALA A 67 3.64 -11.97 -3.30
CA ALA A 67 4.04 -12.83 -4.41
C ALA A 67 2.82 -13.32 -5.22
N GLN A 68 1.74 -13.71 -4.56
CA GLN A 68 0.51 -14.23 -5.17
C GLN A 68 -0.38 -13.14 -5.77
N ALA A 69 -0.22 -11.89 -5.37
CA ALA A 69 -1.03 -10.78 -5.86
C ALA A 69 -0.77 -10.50 -7.34
N ASP A 70 -1.83 -10.19 -8.09
CA ASP A 70 -1.72 -9.63 -9.45
C ASP A 70 -1.30 -8.17 -9.38
N ALA A 71 -1.78 -7.43 -8.37
CA ALA A 71 -1.39 -6.04 -8.10
C ALA A 71 -1.33 -5.75 -6.60
N VAL A 72 -0.57 -4.70 -6.25
CA VAL A 72 -0.48 -4.20 -4.88
C VAL A 72 -0.82 -2.72 -4.82
N ILE A 73 -1.60 -2.32 -3.82
CA ILE A 73 -1.87 -0.91 -3.50
C ILE A 73 -1.27 -0.56 -2.15
N ILE A 74 -0.59 0.58 -2.05
CA ILE A 74 0.04 1.05 -0.81
C ILE A 74 -0.53 2.41 -0.45
N SER A 75 -1.09 2.53 0.76
CA SER A 75 -1.55 3.80 1.31
C SER A 75 -0.69 4.20 2.51
N THR A 76 0.04 5.32 2.41
CA THR A 76 0.97 5.78 3.44
C THR A 76 0.51 7.04 4.13
N PRO A 77 0.56 7.13 5.49
CA PRO A 77 0.55 8.41 6.16
C PRO A 77 1.87 9.15 5.92
N GLU A 78 1.88 10.45 6.21
CA GLU A 78 3.13 11.21 6.30
C GLU A 78 3.45 11.51 7.76
N TYR A 79 4.49 10.87 8.29
CA TYR A 79 5.01 11.13 9.63
C TYR A 79 6.40 11.77 9.53
N ASN A 80 6.54 12.99 10.08
CA ASN A 80 7.82 13.73 10.07
C ASN A 80 8.43 13.81 8.66
N LYS A 81 7.61 14.11 7.64
CA LYS A 81 8.01 14.29 6.23
C LYS A 81 8.39 13.00 5.48
N GLY A 82 8.07 11.84 6.02
CA GLY A 82 8.36 10.55 5.38
C GLY A 82 7.25 9.53 5.55
N PRO A 83 7.38 8.35 4.93
CA PRO A 83 6.50 7.21 5.16
C PRO A 83 6.61 6.75 6.61
N SER A 84 5.60 6.02 7.08
CA SER A 84 5.62 5.47 8.44
C SER A 84 6.73 4.43 8.64
N GLY A 85 7.23 4.32 9.88
CA GLY A 85 8.14 3.25 10.27
C GLY A 85 7.57 1.85 10.03
N VAL A 86 6.24 1.71 10.13
CA VAL A 86 5.52 0.46 9.83
C VAL A 86 5.77 -0.01 8.40
N LEU A 87 5.62 0.88 7.40
CA LEU A 87 5.90 0.55 6.00
C LEU A 87 7.38 0.26 5.76
N LYS A 88 8.27 1.09 6.33
CA LYS A 88 9.71 0.86 6.18
C LYS A 88 10.12 -0.49 6.76
N ASN A 89 9.63 -0.83 7.96
CA ASN A 89 9.87 -2.10 8.61
C ASN A 89 9.37 -3.30 7.78
N ALA A 90 8.16 -3.18 7.21
CA ALA A 90 7.62 -4.22 6.33
C ALA A 90 8.48 -4.44 5.08
N LEU A 91 8.97 -3.36 4.46
CA LEU A 91 9.88 -3.45 3.31
C LEU A 91 11.21 -4.09 3.70
N ASP A 92 11.78 -3.71 4.85
CA ASP A 92 13.04 -4.29 5.34
C ASP A 92 12.90 -5.79 5.57
N TRP A 93 11.86 -6.23 6.27
CA TRP A 93 11.60 -7.65 6.48
C TRP A 93 11.38 -8.42 5.17
N VAL A 94 10.51 -7.92 4.28
CA VAL A 94 10.23 -8.61 3.01
C VAL A 94 11.48 -8.72 2.13
N SER A 95 12.43 -7.78 2.24
CA SER A 95 13.71 -7.87 1.53
C SER A 95 14.56 -9.08 1.96
N ARG A 96 14.28 -9.66 3.13
CA ARG A 96 15.01 -10.83 3.68
C ARG A 96 14.39 -12.16 3.26
N THR A 97 13.17 -12.14 2.70
CA THR A 97 12.51 -13.36 2.22
C THR A 97 13.04 -13.79 0.84
N SER A 98 12.85 -15.06 0.51
CA SER A 98 13.21 -15.60 -0.80
C SER A 98 12.17 -15.24 -1.87
N GLY A 99 12.52 -15.40 -3.16
CA GLY A 99 11.56 -15.31 -4.27
C GLY A 99 11.32 -13.91 -4.83
N LYS A 100 11.85 -12.85 -4.24
CA LYS A 100 11.73 -11.44 -4.71
C LYS A 100 10.28 -11.04 -5.01
N PRO A 101 9.37 -11.05 -4.03
CA PRO A 101 7.93 -10.93 -4.26
C PRO A 101 7.49 -9.62 -4.92
N TRP A 102 8.31 -8.57 -4.85
CA TRP A 102 8.05 -7.26 -5.44
C TRP A 102 8.46 -7.13 -6.90
N MET A 103 9.35 -8.02 -7.39
CA MET A 103 9.92 -7.86 -8.74
C MET A 103 8.82 -7.88 -9.80
N ASP A 104 8.84 -6.86 -10.67
CA ASP A 104 7.85 -6.65 -11.73
C ASP A 104 6.38 -6.57 -11.25
N LYS A 105 6.14 -6.45 -9.94
CA LYS A 105 4.80 -6.33 -9.38
C LYS A 105 4.17 -4.98 -9.76
N PRO A 106 2.97 -4.95 -10.36
CA PRO A 106 2.22 -3.71 -10.55
C PRO A 106 1.83 -3.10 -9.20
N VAL A 107 2.22 -1.83 -8.97
CA VAL A 107 1.98 -1.15 -7.70
C VAL A 107 1.38 0.24 -7.92
N ALA A 108 0.33 0.57 -7.18
CA ALA A 108 -0.15 1.94 -7.04
C ALA A 108 0.14 2.46 -5.62
N VAL A 109 0.68 3.68 -5.54
CA VAL A 109 0.99 4.37 -4.28
C VAL A 109 0.06 5.55 -4.11
N MET A 110 -0.49 5.68 -2.90
CA MET A 110 -1.37 6.78 -2.51
C MET A 110 -1.11 7.18 -1.05
N SER A 111 -1.62 8.33 -0.62
CA SER A 111 -1.44 8.80 0.75
C SER A 111 -2.64 9.57 1.25
N ALA A 112 -2.86 9.52 2.56
CA ALA A 112 -3.83 10.31 3.29
C ALA A 112 -3.17 10.93 4.52
N ALA A 113 -3.28 12.26 4.65
CA ALA A 113 -2.71 12.99 5.77
C ALA A 113 -3.63 14.14 6.19
N ALA A 114 -3.55 14.56 7.47
CA ALA A 114 -4.32 15.70 7.98
C ALA A 114 -3.84 17.04 7.39
N GLY A 115 -2.58 17.13 6.97
CA GLY A 115 -2.01 18.34 6.39
C GLY A 115 -2.43 18.56 4.93
N ARG A 116 -2.33 19.83 4.47
CA ARG A 116 -2.72 20.27 3.13
C ARG A 116 -1.96 19.59 1.96
N ALA A 117 -0.78 19.01 2.21
CA ALA A 117 0.00 18.34 1.18
C ALA A 117 -0.41 16.87 0.97
N GLY A 118 -1.35 16.34 1.79
CA GLY A 118 -1.90 15.00 1.61
C GLY A 118 -0.88 13.85 1.64
N GLY A 119 0.35 14.10 2.10
CA GLY A 119 1.40 13.06 2.16
C GLY A 119 2.29 12.96 0.92
N GLU A 120 2.38 14.00 0.12
CA GLU A 120 3.20 14.05 -1.11
C GLU A 120 4.65 13.60 -0.89
N ARG A 121 5.30 14.13 0.17
CA ARG A 121 6.71 13.77 0.46
C ARG A 121 6.88 12.31 0.86
N ALA A 122 5.92 11.78 1.61
CA ALA A 122 5.93 10.37 1.98
C ALA A 122 5.85 9.48 0.74
N GLN A 123 5.04 9.83 -0.26
CA GLN A 123 4.99 9.08 -1.52
C GLN A 123 6.32 9.15 -2.30
N MET A 124 6.93 10.34 -2.41
CA MET A 124 8.25 10.48 -3.08
C MET A 124 9.30 9.59 -2.42
N ILE A 125 9.40 9.63 -1.09
CA ILE A 125 10.37 8.85 -0.33
C ILE A 125 10.05 7.35 -0.43
N LEU A 126 8.76 6.97 -0.35
CA LEU A 126 8.36 5.58 -0.51
C LEU A 126 8.76 5.02 -1.88
N ARG A 127 8.55 5.78 -2.95
CA ARG A 127 9.00 5.37 -4.30
C ARG A 127 10.51 5.12 -4.34
N SER A 128 11.32 5.95 -3.68
CA SER A 128 12.77 5.73 -3.58
C SER A 128 13.13 4.48 -2.76
N PHE A 129 12.37 4.16 -1.71
CA PHE A 129 12.56 2.93 -0.95
C PHE A 129 12.25 1.68 -1.77
N MET A 130 11.36 1.78 -2.75
CA MET A 130 10.96 0.66 -3.60
C MET A 130 11.98 0.36 -4.74
N VAL A 131 12.90 1.27 -5.04
CA VAL A 131 13.88 1.09 -6.15
C VAL A 131 14.63 -0.26 -6.08
N PRO A 132 15.15 -0.71 -4.93
CA PRO A 132 15.87 -1.99 -4.85
C PRO A 132 14.99 -3.22 -5.15
N PHE A 133 13.68 -3.10 -4.98
CA PHE A 133 12.71 -4.18 -5.17
C PHE A 133 12.22 -4.31 -6.61
N GLN A 134 12.44 -3.30 -7.45
CA GLN A 134 12.11 -3.26 -8.88
C GLN A 134 10.64 -3.54 -9.23
N PRO A 135 9.64 -3.02 -8.49
CA PRO A 135 8.25 -3.13 -8.90
C PRO A 135 7.94 -2.18 -10.07
N ARG A 136 6.84 -2.42 -10.75
CA ARG A 136 6.27 -1.49 -11.74
C ARG A 136 5.32 -0.50 -11.05
N ILE A 137 5.86 0.59 -10.51
CA ILE A 137 5.04 1.59 -9.82
C ILE A 137 4.39 2.52 -10.85
N LEU A 138 3.06 2.62 -10.82
CA LEU A 138 2.31 3.56 -11.66
C LEU A 138 2.74 5.01 -11.37
N GLN A 139 2.95 5.78 -12.43
CA GLN A 139 3.35 7.18 -12.29
C GLN A 139 2.20 8.12 -11.92
N GLY A 140 0.96 7.67 -12.02
CA GLY A 140 -0.21 8.45 -11.63
C GLY A 140 -1.48 8.06 -12.40
N PRO A 141 -2.59 8.80 -12.14
CA PRO A 141 -2.67 10.05 -11.38
C PRO A 141 -2.31 9.86 -9.90
N GLU A 142 -1.67 10.88 -9.29
CA GLU A 142 -1.31 10.84 -7.88
C GLU A 142 -2.52 11.13 -6.99
N ILE A 143 -2.63 10.42 -5.87
CA ILE A 143 -3.63 10.63 -4.82
C ILE A 143 -2.91 11.10 -3.55
N HIS A 144 -2.99 12.40 -3.29
CA HIS A 144 -2.53 13.04 -2.06
C HIS A 144 -3.76 13.55 -1.31
N LEU A 145 -4.40 12.67 -0.53
CA LEU A 145 -5.64 13.01 0.19
C LEU A 145 -5.33 13.93 1.36
N ALA A 146 -5.50 15.24 1.15
CA ALA A 146 -5.34 16.28 2.16
C ALA A 146 -6.57 16.33 3.08
N ASP A 147 -6.39 16.90 4.29
CA ASP A 147 -7.47 17.03 5.29
C ASP A 147 -8.27 15.73 5.48
N SER A 148 -7.56 14.62 5.47
CA SER A 148 -8.11 13.29 5.27
C SER A 148 -9.15 12.86 6.31
N SER A 149 -9.22 13.51 7.48
CA SER A 149 -10.24 13.24 8.50
C SER A 149 -11.64 13.64 8.06
N ASN A 150 -11.78 14.59 7.13
CA ASN A 150 -13.03 15.15 6.66
C ASN A 150 -13.45 14.64 5.27
N GLU A 151 -12.67 13.75 4.67
CA GLU A 151 -12.86 13.30 3.28
C GLU A 151 -13.62 11.96 3.16
N PHE A 152 -14.10 11.41 4.28
CA PHE A 152 -14.85 10.16 4.28
C PHE A 152 -16.21 10.32 4.97
N ASP A 153 -17.25 9.72 4.38
CA ASP A 153 -18.56 9.59 4.98
C ASP A 153 -18.60 8.51 6.09
N ALA A 154 -19.79 8.27 6.66
CA ALA A 154 -20.01 7.30 7.74
C ALA A 154 -19.73 5.85 7.29
N GLU A 155 -19.91 5.55 6.01
CA GLU A 155 -19.67 4.26 5.37
C GLU A 155 -18.22 4.07 4.95
N GLY A 156 -17.35 5.09 5.12
CA GLY A 156 -15.94 5.08 4.75
C GLY A 156 -15.68 5.33 3.26
N ARG A 157 -16.66 5.90 2.53
CA ARG A 157 -16.54 6.30 1.14
C ARG A 157 -15.94 7.70 1.04
N LEU A 158 -15.21 7.96 -0.03
CA LEU A 158 -14.77 9.33 -0.34
C LEU A 158 -16.00 10.22 -0.61
N SER A 159 -16.13 11.29 0.17
CA SER A 159 -17.19 12.29 0.01
C SER A 159 -16.88 13.34 -1.06
N ASN A 160 -15.62 13.47 -1.43
CA ASN A 160 -15.14 14.45 -2.42
C ASN A 160 -15.04 13.78 -3.80
N GLU A 161 -15.95 14.12 -4.71
CA GLU A 161 -16.02 13.57 -6.05
C GLU A 161 -14.71 13.71 -6.86
N ARG A 162 -13.91 14.75 -6.62
CA ARG A 162 -12.65 14.94 -7.34
C ARG A 162 -11.64 13.86 -6.93
N TYR A 163 -11.53 13.58 -5.63
CA TYR A 163 -10.65 12.51 -5.14
C TYR A 163 -11.16 11.14 -5.60
N GLU A 164 -12.48 10.91 -5.54
CA GLU A 164 -13.05 9.64 -6.01
C GLU A 164 -12.76 9.40 -7.50
N ARG A 165 -13.00 10.38 -8.37
CA ARG A 165 -12.70 10.26 -9.81
C ARG A 165 -11.21 10.03 -10.07
N THR A 166 -10.34 10.72 -9.34
CA THR A 166 -8.89 10.56 -9.51
C THR A 166 -8.44 9.17 -9.05
N LEU A 167 -8.96 8.70 -7.91
CA LEU A 167 -8.69 7.36 -7.40
C LEU A 167 -9.22 6.28 -8.35
N HIS A 168 -10.43 6.45 -8.87
CA HIS A 168 -11.00 5.56 -9.88
C HIS A 168 -10.09 5.46 -11.11
N THR A 169 -9.62 6.60 -11.62
CA THR A 169 -8.69 6.61 -12.77
C THR A 169 -7.39 5.87 -12.46
N LEU A 170 -6.83 6.03 -11.25
CA LEU A 170 -5.64 5.30 -10.83
C LEU A 170 -5.89 3.79 -10.78
N MET A 171 -7.03 3.37 -10.24
CA MET A 171 -7.41 1.95 -10.13
C MET A 171 -7.69 1.32 -11.51
N GLN A 172 -8.31 2.06 -12.44
CA GLN A 172 -8.49 1.59 -13.82
C GLN A 172 -7.15 1.37 -14.54
N LYS A 173 -6.19 2.26 -14.32
CA LYS A 173 -4.82 2.06 -14.86
C LYS A 173 -4.14 0.84 -14.25
N LEU A 174 -4.26 0.65 -12.93
CA LEU A 174 -3.69 -0.51 -12.27
C LEU A 174 -4.34 -1.81 -12.78
N ARG A 175 -5.65 -1.80 -13.00
CA ARG A 175 -6.40 -2.93 -13.55
C ARG A 175 -5.94 -3.26 -14.97
N ALA A 176 -5.70 -2.26 -15.81
CA ALA A 176 -5.16 -2.44 -17.16
C ALA A 176 -3.73 -3.03 -17.17
N GLU A 177 -2.89 -2.69 -16.17
CA GLU A 177 -1.54 -3.25 -16.02
C GLU A 177 -1.54 -4.77 -15.75
N VAL A 178 -2.62 -5.31 -15.23
CA VAL A 178 -2.78 -6.74 -14.95
C VAL A 178 -3.67 -7.45 -15.96
N GLY A 179 -4.10 -6.76 -17.01
CA GLY A 179 -4.80 -7.36 -18.14
C GLY A 179 -6.31 -7.56 -17.94
N PHE A 180 -6.94 -6.74 -17.08
CA PHE A 180 -8.39 -6.77 -16.77
C PHE A 180 -9.11 -5.49 -17.14
#